data_a1ef0547b4c7bc5ee55cef7338e648b2
#
_entry.id   a1ef0547b4c7bc5ee55cef7338e648b2
#
_cell.length_a   1.000
_cell.length_b   1.000
_cell.length_c   1.000
_cell.angle_alpha   90.00
_cell.angle_beta   90.00
_cell.angle_gamma   90.00
#
_symmetry.space_group_name_H-M   'P 1'
#
loop_
_entity.id
_entity.type
_entity.pdbx_description
1 polymer ?
#
loop_
_entity_poly.entity_id
_entity_poly.type
_entity_poly.pdbx_seq_one_letter_code
_entity_poly.pdbx_strand_id
1 'polypeptide(L)'
;MRKKPCGAALLLFTLAIMAAVLPSAACAAEAPGVAIEVTLDLEGAPPEAPEGFSVNLRAQDPAFPMPEGSQGDLCTVSLPGRGGAVFPPMVFDRLGVYRYTIYQQAGSDPACTYDDTVYRLTVYVTNAEDSGGLETTAVLTAGSSGEKRSSAAFTNRYAPAPEPGPKTGDPARLWVYAALAAGSGVALILLLAVRARAKTS
;
A
#
# COMPACT_ATOMS: atom_id res chain seq x y z
N MET A 1 61.02 -46.96 -69.55
CA MET A 1 61.67 -46.24 -68.44
C MET A 1 60.64 -45.41 -67.74
N ARG A 2 60.36 -45.68 -66.40
CA ARG A 2 60.12 -44.73 -65.32
C ARG A 2 58.93 -43.74 -65.54
N LYS A 3 58.03 -43.47 -64.66
CA LYS A 3 57.83 -43.68 -63.19
C LYS A 3 56.39 -43.33 -62.82
N LYS A 4 55.83 -43.98 -61.82
CA LYS A 4 54.66 -43.53 -61.04
C LYS A 4 54.92 -42.16 -60.38
N PRO A 5 53.89 -41.41 -59.98
CA PRO A 5 53.24 -41.65 -58.71
C PRO A 5 51.72 -41.40 -58.79
N CYS A 6 50.90 -42.16 -58.14
CA CYS A 6 50.59 -42.28 -56.71
C CYS A 6 49.88 -41.08 -56.12
N GLY A 7 48.64 -41.28 -55.82
CA GLY A 7 48.05 -40.97 -54.57
C GLY A 7 47.82 -39.53 -54.21
N ALA A 8 46.62 -39.00 -54.44
CA ALA A 8 46.02 -37.86 -53.67
C ALA A 8 44.57 -37.61 -54.06
N ALA A 9 43.69 -38.57 -53.90
CA ALA A 9 42.28 -38.37 -54.21
C ALA A 9 41.34 -39.16 -53.24
N LEU A 10 41.75 -39.34 -51.99
CA LEU A 10 40.90 -40.07 -51.03
C LEU A 10 40.92 -39.43 -49.63
N LEU A 11 40.88 -38.13 -49.53
CA LEU A 11 40.87 -37.43 -48.23
C LEU A 11 39.98 -36.19 -48.17
N LEU A 12 38.96 -36.10 -49.04
CA LEU A 12 38.03 -34.94 -49.06
C LEU A 12 36.54 -35.33 -48.99
N PHE A 13 36.20 -36.53 -48.46
CA PHE A 13 34.77 -36.91 -48.38
C PHE A 13 34.27 -37.29 -46.99
N THR A 14 35.01 -36.97 -45.92
CA THR A 14 34.56 -37.26 -44.55
C THR A 14 34.32 -36.04 -43.67
N LEU A 15 34.13 -34.85 -44.26
CA LEU A 15 33.91 -33.63 -43.46
C LEU A 15 32.57 -32.92 -43.78
N ALA A 16 31.51 -33.63 -44.07
CA ALA A 16 30.25 -32.99 -44.41
C ALA A 16 28.99 -33.63 -43.76
N ILE A 17 29.12 -34.37 -42.66
CA ILE A 17 27.95 -34.83 -41.89
C ILE A 17 28.20 -34.60 -40.39
N MET A 18 28.52 -33.37 -40.05
CA MET A 18 28.30 -32.85 -38.68
C MET A 18 27.25 -31.75 -38.77
N ALA A 19 26.07 -32.14 -39.34
CA ALA A 19 24.90 -31.28 -39.32
C ALA A 19 24.42 -31.16 -37.89
N ALA A 20 24.59 -29.98 -37.36
CA ALA A 20 24.13 -29.45 -36.12
C ALA A 20 22.77 -30.00 -35.68
N VAL A 21 22.77 -30.89 -34.72
CA VAL A 21 21.64 -31.03 -33.80
C VAL A 21 21.69 -29.78 -32.91
N LEU A 22 21.16 -28.66 -33.41
CA LEU A 22 20.81 -27.54 -32.56
C LEU A 22 19.73 -28.05 -31.60
N PRO A 23 19.98 -28.04 -30.27
CA PRO A 23 18.87 -28.27 -29.35
C PRO A 23 17.83 -27.21 -29.67
N SER A 24 16.67 -27.61 -30.16
CA SER A 24 15.49 -26.76 -30.14
C SER A 24 15.27 -26.39 -28.67
N ALA A 25 15.61 -25.16 -28.32
CA ALA A 25 15.22 -24.59 -27.03
C ALA A 25 13.70 -24.64 -27.03
N ALA A 26 13.13 -25.66 -26.39
CA ALA A 26 11.73 -25.66 -26.05
C ALA A 26 11.53 -24.39 -25.21
N CYS A 27 10.86 -23.40 -25.80
CA CYS A 27 10.39 -22.25 -25.06
C CYS A 27 9.42 -22.83 -24.05
N ALA A 28 9.88 -23.02 -22.81
CA ALA A 28 9.01 -23.36 -21.70
C ALA A 28 8.03 -22.19 -21.59
N ALA A 29 6.75 -22.45 -21.85
CA ALA A 29 5.71 -21.45 -21.65
C ALA A 29 5.81 -21.01 -20.17
N GLU A 30 6.09 -19.74 -19.96
CA GLU A 30 6.18 -19.18 -18.62
C GLU A 30 4.82 -19.35 -17.96
N ALA A 31 4.80 -19.92 -16.76
CA ALA A 31 3.55 -20.15 -16.04
C ALA A 31 2.89 -18.79 -15.71
N PRO A 32 1.59 -18.64 -15.99
CA PRO A 32 0.92 -17.35 -15.82
C PRO A 32 0.91 -16.90 -14.36
N GLY A 33 1.34 -15.65 -14.13
CA GLY A 33 1.40 -15.03 -12.82
C GLY A 33 0.27 -14.03 -12.59
N VAL A 34 -0.25 -13.98 -11.35
CA VAL A 34 -1.23 -12.97 -10.91
C VAL A 34 -0.61 -12.14 -9.80
N ALA A 35 -0.52 -10.82 -10.02
CA ALA A 35 -0.12 -9.84 -9.02
C ALA A 35 -1.35 -9.01 -8.64
N ILE A 36 -1.48 -8.68 -7.34
CA ILE A 36 -2.61 -7.89 -6.81
C ILE A 36 -2.08 -6.62 -6.18
N GLU A 37 -2.60 -5.50 -6.65
CA GLU A 37 -2.33 -4.19 -6.10
C GLU A 37 -3.16 -3.92 -4.84
N VAL A 38 -2.51 -3.33 -3.85
CA VAL A 38 -3.12 -2.86 -2.60
C VAL A 38 -2.89 -1.37 -2.50
N THR A 39 -3.92 -0.61 -2.16
CA THR A 39 -3.82 0.81 -1.89
C THR A 39 -4.33 1.12 -0.49
N LEU A 40 -3.70 2.08 0.18
CA LEU A 40 -4.08 2.56 1.49
C LEU A 40 -4.23 4.08 1.47
N ASP A 41 -5.37 4.56 1.91
CA ASP A 41 -5.64 5.97 2.17
C ASP A 41 -5.82 6.24 3.66
N LEU A 42 -5.49 7.46 4.10
CA LEU A 42 -5.62 7.92 5.47
C LEU A 42 -6.49 9.19 5.47
N GLU A 43 -7.62 9.15 6.15
CA GLU A 43 -8.53 10.27 6.31
C GLU A 43 -8.43 10.90 7.70
N GLY A 44 -8.88 12.15 7.86
CA GLY A 44 -8.86 12.89 9.12
C GLY A 44 -7.51 13.54 9.40
N ALA A 45 -7.02 13.45 10.64
CA ALA A 45 -5.76 14.04 11.08
C ALA A 45 -4.73 12.96 11.45
N PRO A 46 -4.16 12.25 10.46
CA PRO A 46 -3.11 11.26 10.75
C PRO A 46 -1.88 11.96 11.36
N PRO A 47 -1.13 11.28 12.25
CA PRO A 47 0.13 11.81 12.75
C PRO A 47 1.15 11.96 11.60
N GLU A 48 2.16 12.81 11.79
CA GLU A 48 3.22 13.03 10.81
C GLU A 48 3.98 11.74 10.45
N ALA A 49 4.13 10.84 11.43
CA ALA A 49 4.68 9.51 11.25
C ALA A 49 3.66 8.47 11.76
N PRO A 50 2.74 8.01 10.92
CA PRO A 50 1.79 6.97 11.29
C PRO A 50 2.52 5.64 11.53
N GLU A 51 1.86 4.73 12.26
CA GLU A 51 2.33 3.35 12.36
C GLU A 51 2.34 2.67 10.98
N GLY A 52 3.15 1.61 10.84
CA GLY A 52 3.13 0.78 9.65
C GLY A 52 1.84 -0.05 9.58
N PHE A 53 1.25 -0.14 8.40
CA PHE A 53 0.04 -0.92 8.15
C PHE A 53 0.40 -2.22 7.44
N SER A 54 -0.24 -3.30 7.85
CA SER A 54 -0.03 -4.63 7.25
C SER A 54 -1.29 -5.11 6.56
N VAL A 55 -1.15 -5.54 5.30
CA VAL A 55 -2.22 -6.16 4.54
C VAL A 55 -1.85 -7.61 4.25
N ASN A 56 -2.78 -8.49 4.51
CA ASN A 56 -2.62 -9.93 4.45
C ASN A 56 -3.38 -10.51 3.25
N LEU A 57 -2.72 -11.37 2.50
CA LEU A 57 -3.32 -12.29 1.54
C LEU A 57 -3.30 -13.68 2.15
N ARG A 58 -4.47 -14.29 2.33
CA ARG A 58 -4.59 -15.64 2.87
C ARG A 58 -5.25 -16.58 1.88
N ALA A 59 -4.64 -17.74 1.64
CA ALA A 59 -5.27 -18.80 0.87
C ALA A 59 -6.40 -19.46 1.66
N GLN A 60 -7.48 -19.87 0.98
CA GLN A 60 -8.56 -20.64 1.61
C GLN A 60 -8.21 -22.11 1.80
N ASP A 61 -7.24 -22.60 1.04
CA ASP A 61 -6.69 -23.95 1.16
C ASP A 61 -5.16 -23.82 1.23
N PRO A 62 -4.48 -24.44 2.21
CA PRO A 62 -3.02 -24.38 2.32
C PRO A 62 -2.26 -25.02 1.15
N ALA A 63 -2.95 -25.79 0.30
CA ALA A 63 -2.37 -26.35 -0.92
C ALA A 63 -2.38 -25.36 -2.11
N PHE A 64 -3.00 -24.22 -1.98
CA PHE A 64 -3.05 -23.23 -3.05
C PHE A 64 -1.69 -22.53 -3.24
N PRO A 65 -1.33 -22.19 -4.49
CA PRO A 65 -0.12 -21.44 -4.76
C PRO A 65 -0.12 -20.10 -4.00
N MET A 66 1.03 -19.76 -3.40
CA MET A 66 1.21 -18.53 -2.67
C MET A 66 2.35 -17.69 -3.27
N PRO A 67 2.33 -16.37 -3.09
CA PRO A 67 3.45 -15.51 -3.49
C PRO A 67 4.76 -15.91 -2.82
N GLU A 68 5.88 -15.57 -3.46
CA GLU A 68 7.19 -15.74 -2.84
C GLU A 68 7.29 -14.95 -1.52
N GLY A 69 7.94 -15.52 -0.51
CA GLY A 69 8.06 -14.93 0.82
C GLY A 69 6.88 -15.18 1.75
N SER A 70 5.86 -15.95 1.31
CA SER A 70 4.72 -16.32 2.17
C SER A 70 5.13 -17.25 3.30
N GLN A 71 4.40 -17.18 4.41
CA GLN A 71 4.52 -18.08 5.55
C GLN A 71 3.30 -19.01 5.58
N GLY A 72 3.44 -20.19 5.00
CA GLY A 72 2.32 -21.14 4.85
C GLY A 72 1.23 -20.56 3.94
N ASP A 73 0.01 -20.42 4.45
CA ASP A 73 -1.16 -19.91 3.75
C ASP A 73 -1.29 -18.37 3.78
N LEU A 74 -0.28 -17.66 4.31
CA LEU A 74 -0.31 -16.22 4.55
C LEU A 74 0.86 -15.49 3.88
N CYS A 75 0.55 -14.46 3.10
CA CYS A 75 1.50 -13.47 2.59
C CYS A 75 1.13 -12.08 3.14
N THR A 76 2.10 -11.34 3.64
CA THR A 76 1.89 -10.00 4.21
C THR A 76 2.71 -8.98 3.46
N VAL A 77 2.07 -7.87 3.08
CA VAL A 77 2.75 -6.67 2.59
C VAL A 77 2.58 -5.54 3.59
N SER A 78 3.61 -4.72 3.75
CA SER A 78 3.61 -3.61 4.70
C SER A 78 3.62 -2.28 3.97
N LEU A 79 2.80 -1.33 4.44
CA LEU A 79 2.76 0.04 3.96
C LEU A 79 3.17 0.97 5.11
N PRO A 80 4.17 1.83 4.93
CA PRO A 80 4.62 2.74 6.00
C PRO A 80 3.65 3.90 6.27
N GLY A 81 2.61 4.02 5.45
CA GLY A 81 1.61 5.09 5.50
C GLY A 81 0.71 5.03 4.28
N ARG A 82 0.14 6.19 3.91
CA ARG A 82 -0.63 6.34 2.66
C ARG A 82 0.22 5.92 1.45
N GLY A 83 -0.35 5.12 0.56
CA GLY A 83 0.35 4.67 -0.64
C GLY A 83 -0.16 3.34 -1.17
N GLY A 84 0.67 2.68 -1.96
CA GLY A 84 0.37 1.39 -2.56
C GLY A 84 1.48 0.38 -2.35
N ALA A 85 1.11 -0.89 -2.38
CA ALA A 85 2.00 -2.03 -2.43
C ALA A 85 1.44 -3.07 -3.41
N VAL A 86 2.27 -3.99 -3.83
CA VAL A 86 1.86 -5.09 -4.71
C VAL A 86 2.28 -6.40 -4.06
N PHE A 87 1.35 -7.35 -3.96
CA PHE A 87 1.73 -8.72 -3.59
C PHE A 87 2.62 -9.30 -4.69
N PRO A 88 3.72 -10.00 -4.35
CA PRO A 88 4.50 -10.72 -5.35
C PRO A 88 3.60 -11.63 -6.18
N PRO A 89 3.92 -11.87 -7.45
CA PRO A 89 3.06 -12.67 -8.32
C PRO A 89 2.91 -14.10 -7.81
N MET A 90 1.67 -14.61 -7.85
CA MET A 90 1.35 -16.02 -7.64
C MET A 90 1.44 -16.73 -8.97
N VAL A 91 2.22 -17.81 -9.04
CA VAL A 91 2.41 -18.62 -10.25
C VAL A 91 1.56 -19.88 -10.15
N PHE A 92 0.84 -20.19 -11.23
CA PHE A 92 -0.09 -21.31 -11.29
C PHE A 92 0.37 -22.34 -12.33
N ASP A 93 0.55 -23.59 -11.88
CA ASP A 93 1.01 -24.73 -12.69
C ASP A 93 -0.06 -25.77 -13.00
N ARG A 94 -1.28 -25.57 -12.50
CA ARG A 94 -2.39 -26.52 -12.62
C ARG A 94 -3.72 -25.80 -12.87
N LEU A 95 -4.58 -26.47 -13.64
CA LEU A 95 -5.96 -26.06 -13.82
C LEU A 95 -6.70 -26.04 -12.50
N GLY A 96 -7.57 -25.06 -12.31
CA GLY A 96 -8.36 -25.00 -11.08
C GLY A 96 -8.99 -23.65 -10.80
N VAL A 97 -9.66 -23.56 -9.65
CA VAL A 97 -10.23 -22.35 -9.11
C VAL A 97 -9.65 -22.13 -7.74
N TYR A 98 -8.86 -21.10 -7.60
CA TYR A 98 -8.12 -20.77 -6.38
C TYR A 98 -8.76 -19.57 -5.71
N ARG A 99 -8.97 -19.63 -4.41
CA ARG A 99 -9.65 -18.61 -3.64
C ARG A 99 -8.77 -18.10 -2.50
N TYR A 100 -8.71 -16.77 -2.39
CA TYR A 100 -7.94 -16.08 -1.37
C TYR A 100 -8.80 -14.99 -0.73
N THR A 101 -8.42 -14.58 0.47
CA THR A 101 -8.96 -13.41 1.15
C THR A 101 -7.85 -12.39 1.33
N ILE A 102 -8.17 -11.08 1.13
CA ILE A 102 -7.24 -9.98 1.37
C ILE A 102 -7.90 -9.08 2.41
N TYR A 103 -7.19 -8.77 3.48
CA TYR A 103 -7.68 -7.96 4.58
C TYR A 103 -6.54 -7.20 5.24
N GLN A 104 -6.86 -6.06 5.83
CA GLN A 104 -5.90 -5.30 6.63
C GLN A 104 -5.84 -5.87 8.05
N GLN A 105 -4.64 -5.99 8.61
CA GLN A 105 -4.44 -6.24 10.03
C GLN A 105 -4.68 -4.94 10.80
N ALA A 106 -5.61 -4.93 11.76
CA ALA A 106 -5.76 -3.78 12.64
C ALA A 106 -4.47 -3.56 13.44
N GLY A 107 -4.05 -2.30 13.52
CA GLY A 107 -2.90 -1.88 14.31
C GLY A 107 -3.26 -1.59 15.77
N SER A 108 -2.47 -0.77 16.43
CA SER A 108 -2.59 -0.48 17.86
C SER A 108 -2.91 0.98 18.19
N ASP A 109 -2.97 1.86 17.20
CA ASP A 109 -3.25 3.28 17.44
C ASP A 109 -4.73 3.49 17.79
N PRO A 110 -5.05 3.92 19.04
CA PRO A 110 -6.43 4.14 19.47
C PRO A 110 -7.11 5.33 18.77
N ALA A 111 -6.34 6.21 18.11
CA ALA A 111 -6.87 7.33 17.35
C ALA A 111 -7.26 6.93 15.93
N CYS A 112 -6.88 5.73 15.48
CA CYS A 112 -7.14 5.21 14.15
C CYS A 112 -8.31 4.21 14.16
N THR A 113 -9.29 4.45 13.30
CA THR A 113 -10.29 3.44 12.93
C THR A 113 -9.80 2.74 11.68
N TYR A 114 -9.42 1.47 11.81
CA TYR A 114 -8.91 0.65 10.72
C TYR A 114 -10.04 0.18 9.83
N ASP A 115 -9.75 0.10 8.53
CA ASP A 115 -10.68 -0.46 7.54
C ASP A 115 -10.79 -1.98 7.76
N ASP A 116 -12.01 -2.47 7.94
CA ASP A 116 -12.34 -3.87 8.17
C ASP A 116 -12.81 -4.60 6.90
N THR A 117 -12.67 -3.96 5.74
CA THR A 117 -13.05 -4.53 4.46
C THR A 117 -12.27 -5.82 4.18
N VAL A 118 -13.00 -6.87 3.84
CA VAL A 118 -12.42 -8.14 3.40
C VAL A 118 -12.69 -8.31 1.91
N TYR A 119 -11.62 -8.41 1.12
CA TYR A 119 -11.70 -8.72 -0.30
C TYR A 119 -11.62 -10.22 -0.53
N ARG A 120 -12.33 -10.70 -1.55
CA ARG A 120 -12.24 -12.08 -2.05
C ARG A 120 -11.61 -12.06 -3.42
N LEU A 121 -10.48 -12.73 -3.56
CA LEU A 121 -9.81 -12.96 -4.83
C LEU A 121 -10.12 -14.39 -5.28
N THR A 122 -10.64 -14.53 -6.49
CA THR A 122 -10.80 -15.81 -7.16
C THR A 122 -9.98 -15.83 -8.43
N VAL A 123 -9.08 -16.79 -8.54
CA VAL A 123 -8.25 -17.00 -9.74
C VAL A 123 -8.73 -18.26 -10.44
N TYR A 124 -9.15 -18.10 -11.69
CA TYR A 124 -9.49 -19.21 -12.58
C TYR A 124 -8.28 -19.50 -13.45
N VAL A 125 -7.82 -20.73 -13.44
CA VAL A 125 -6.74 -21.21 -14.31
C VAL A 125 -7.34 -22.18 -15.30
N THR A 126 -7.27 -21.84 -16.57
CA THR A 126 -7.84 -22.61 -17.70
C THR A 126 -6.75 -22.91 -18.73
N ASN A 127 -7.06 -23.78 -19.69
CA ASN A 127 -6.19 -23.96 -20.84
C ASN A 127 -6.27 -22.71 -21.72
N ALA A 128 -5.13 -22.19 -22.15
CA ALA A 128 -5.07 -21.15 -23.16
C ALA A 128 -5.48 -21.71 -24.53
N GLU A 129 -6.34 -20.99 -25.26
CA GLU A 129 -6.92 -21.48 -26.53
C GLU A 129 -5.86 -21.68 -27.62
N ASP A 130 -4.84 -20.81 -27.68
CA ASP A 130 -3.92 -20.76 -28.84
C ASP A 130 -2.50 -21.29 -28.57
N SER A 131 -2.09 -21.53 -27.31
CA SER A 131 -0.69 -21.82 -26.97
C SER A 131 -0.44 -23.18 -26.32
N GLY A 132 -1.48 -23.95 -26.01
CA GLY A 132 -1.34 -25.21 -25.26
C GLY A 132 -0.81 -25.04 -23.82
N GLY A 133 -0.73 -23.79 -23.33
CA GLY A 133 -0.33 -23.44 -21.97
C GLY A 133 -1.52 -23.20 -21.05
N LEU A 134 -1.26 -22.57 -19.92
CA LEU A 134 -2.28 -22.14 -18.96
C LEU A 134 -2.57 -20.65 -19.13
N GLU A 135 -3.82 -20.27 -18.86
CA GLU A 135 -4.27 -18.87 -18.79
C GLU A 135 -4.91 -18.62 -17.44
N THR A 136 -4.72 -17.41 -16.87
CA THR A 136 -5.30 -17.02 -15.61
C THR A 136 -6.27 -15.85 -15.76
N THR A 137 -7.43 -15.96 -15.12
CA THR A 137 -8.38 -14.87 -14.95
C THR A 137 -8.57 -14.61 -13.46
N ALA A 138 -8.18 -13.41 -12.98
CA ALA A 138 -8.34 -13.01 -11.61
C ALA A 138 -9.58 -12.11 -11.44
N VAL A 139 -10.40 -12.42 -10.44
CA VAL A 139 -11.58 -11.64 -10.08
C VAL A 139 -11.47 -11.24 -8.61
N LEU A 140 -11.32 -9.95 -8.34
CA LEU A 140 -11.31 -9.37 -7.02
C LEU A 140 -12.68 -8.76 -6.71
N THR A 141 -13.28 -9.11 -5.56
CA THR A 141 -14.55 -8.56 -5.10
C THR A 141 -14.45 -8.02 -3.69
N ALA A 142 -15.14 -6.91 -3.41
CA ALA A 142 -15.16 -6.29 -2.09
C ALA A 142 -16.34 -6.79 -1.25
N GLY A 143 -16.06 -7.14 0.00
CA GLY A 143 -17.07 -7.47 1.02
C GLY A 143 -18.10 -8.51 0.61
N SER A 144 -19.31 -8.37 1.12
CA SER A 144 -20.47 -9.19 0.78
C SER A 144 -21.23 -8.70 -0.46
N SER A 145 -20.96 -7.48 -0.95
CA SER A 145 -21.64 -6.89 -2.10
C SER A 145 -21.30 -7.60 -3.42
N GLY A 146 -20.16 -8.30 -3.49
CA GLY A 146 -19.70 -8.94 -4.72
C GLY A 146 -19.27 -7.95 -5.82
N GLU A 147 -19.10 -6.68 -5.49
CA GLU A 147 -18.64 -5.65 -6.44
C GLU A 147 -17.21 -5.93 -6.88
N LYS A 148 -16.99 -5.99 -8.20
CA LYS A 148 -15.67 -6.22 -8.77
C LYS A 148 -14.78 -5.00 -8.59
N ARG A 149 -13.52 -5.24 -8.23
CA ARG A 149 -12.49 -4.22 -8.03
C ARG A 149 -11.22 -4.57 -8.81
N SER A 150 -10.46 -3.53 -9.18
CA SER A 150 -9.15 -3.68 -9.82
C SER A 150 -8.02 -3.84 -8.80
N SER A 151 -8.19 -3.27 -7.59
CA SER A 151 -7.23 -3.30 -6.49
C SER A 151 -7.94 -3.47 -5.15
N ALA A 152 -7.21 -3.90 -4.12
CA ALA A 152 -7.68 -3.93 -2.74
C ALA A 152 -7.39 -2.55 -2.10
N ALA A 153 -8.42 -1.71 -1.99
CA ALA A 153 -8.30 -0.35 -1.46
C ALA A 153 -8.82 -0.28 -0.02
N PHE A 154 -7.98 0.18 0.90
CA PHE A 154 -8.31 0.38 2.31
C PHE A 154 -8.28 1.86 2.66
N THR A 155 -9.17 2.29 3.56
CA THR A 155 -9.23 3.67 4.05
C THR A 155 -9.30 3.68 5.56
N ASN A 156 -8.19 4.06 6.19
CA ASN A 156 -8.15 4.23 7.64
C ASN A 156 -8.52 5.67 8.02
N ARG A 157 -9.24 5.83 9.13
CA ARG A 157 -9.74 7.12 9.57
C ARG A 157 -9.16 7.48 10.92
N TYR A 158 -8.48 8.61 10.96
CA TYR A 158 -8.03 9.22 12.20
C TYR A 158 -9.07 10.21 12.73
N ALA A 159 -9.18 10.34 14.05
CA ALA A 159 -9.99 11.36 14.66
C ALA A 159 -9.58 12.74 14.09
N PRO A 160 -10.54 13.65 13.84
CA PRO A 160 -10.21 15.00 13.39
C PRO A 160 -9.31 15.70 14.43
N ALA A 161 -8.37 16.53 13.94
CA ALA A 161 -7.56 17.34 14.83
C ALA A 161 -8.48 18.17 15.75
N PRO A 162 -8.16 18.30 17.06
CA PRO A 162 -8.91 19.17 17.94
C PRO A 162 -8.98 20.56 17.33
N GLU A 163 -10.18 21.09 17.14
CA GLU A 163 -10.33 22.47 16.71
C GLU A 163 -9.63 23.38 17.72
N PRO A 164 -8.79 24.33 17.27
CA PRO A 164 -8.24 25.31 18.20
C PRO A 164 -9.40 25.98 18.90
N GLY A 165 -9.50 25.76 20.22
CA GLY A 165 -10.55 26.34 21.04
C GLY A 165 -10.65 27.84 20.77
N PRO A 166 -11.84 28.45 20.87
CA PRO A 166 -12.01 29.87 20.67
C PRO A 166 -10.98 30.60 21.53
N LYS A 167 -10.18 31.46 20.91
CA LYS A 167 -9.24 32.33 21.64
C LYS A 167 -10.03 33.28 22.53
N THR A 168 -10.55 32.78 23.64
CA THR A 168 -11.21 33.59 24.65
C THR A 168 -10.12 34.29 25.48
N GLY A 169 -10.00 35.57 25.24
CA GLY A 169 -9.11 36.43 25.99
C GLY A 169 -7.94 36.95 25.17
N ASP A 170 -8.07 38.16 24.65
CA ASP A 170 -6.93 38.95 24.22
C ASP A 170 -6.23 39.51 25.48
N PRO A 171 -5.13 38.90 25.97
CA PRO A 171 -4.43 39.39 27.14
C PRO A 171 -3.83 40.79 26.93
N ALA A 172 -3.75 41.23 25.67
CA ALA A 172 -3.16 42.53 25.33
C ALA A 172 -4.01 43.73 25.77
N ARG A 173 -5.30 43.56 26.09
CA ARG A 173 -6.17 44.66 26.48
C ARG A 173 -6.47 44.71 27.99
N LEU A 174 -6.21 43.68 28.74
CA LEU A 174 -6.45 43.68 30.18
C LEU A 174 -5.67 44.77 30.91
N TRP A 175 -4.44 45.04 30.57
CA TRP A 175 -3.62 46.08 31.15
C TRP A 175 -4.15 47.47 30.84
N VAL A 176 -4.77 47.69 29.65
CA VAL A 176 -5.39 48.97 29.26
C VAL A 176 -6.58 49.28 30.18
N TYR A 177 -7.43 48.30 30.42
CA TYR A 177 -8.57 48.47 31.33
C TYR A 177 -8.13 48.62 32.78
N ALA A 178 -7.08 47.90 33.19
CA ALA A 178 -6.49 48.09 34.53
C ALA A 178 -5.88 49.50 34.71
N ALA A 179 -5.20 50.04 33.70
CA ALA A 179 -4.66 51.40 33.72
C ALA A 179 -5.75 52.46 33.73
N LEU A 180 -6.85 52.29 32.99
CA LEU A 180 -8.01 53.20 33.00
C LEU A 180 -8.71 53.17 34.36
N ALA A 181 -8.87 52.01 35.01
CA ALA A 181 -9.47 51.86 36.32
C ALA A 181 -8.61 52.54 37.37
N ALA A 182 -7.28 52.39 37.36
CA ALA A 182 -6.36 53.02 38.26
C ALA A 182 -6.35 54.55 38.08
N GLY A 183 -6.35 55.05 36.83
CA GLY A 183 -6.40 56.50 36.53
C GLY A 183 -7.67 57.15 37.01
N SER A 184 -8.82 56.53 36.84
CA SER A 184 -10.11 57.02 37.34
C SER A 184 -10.18 57.07 38.89
N GLY A 185 -9.59 56.11 39.55
CA GLY A 185 -9.48 56.08 41.02
C GLY A 185 -8.64 57.27 41.57
N VAL A 186 -7.48 57.53 40.95
CA VAL A 186 -6.62 58.66 41.35
C VAL A 186 -7.33 60.00 41.13
N ALA A 187 -8.00 60.18 40.01
CA ALA A 187 -8.77 61.39 39.70
C ALA A 187 -9.88 61.63 40.72
N LEU A 188 -10.59 60.57 41.14
CA LEU A 188 -11.62 60.71 42.18
C LEU A 188 -11.06 61.10 43.55
N ILE A 189 -9.93 60.54 43.97
CA ILE A 189 -9.25 60.87 45.22
C ILE A 189 -8.80 62.34 45.19
N LEU A 190 -8.21 62.82 44.11
CA LEU A 190 -7.79 64.23 43.93
C LEU A 190 -8.99 65.19 44.02
N LEU A 191 -10.10 64.86 43.39
CA LEU A 191 -11.35 65.63 43.44
C LEU A 191 -11.91 65.72 44.83
N LEU A 192 -11.90 64.60 45.57
CA LEU A 192 -12.35 64.62 47.00
C LEU A 192 -11.42 65.41 47.89
N ALA A 193 -10.10 65.35 47.69
CA ALA A 193 -9.11 66.13 48.44
C ALA A 193 -9.25 67.64 48.20
N VAL A 194 -9.47 68.05 46.94
CA VAL A 194 -9.73 69.47 46.60
C VAL A 194 -11.04 69.95 47.19
N ARG A 195 -12.12 69.17 47.21
CA ARG A 195 -13.40 69.49 47.81
C ARG A 195 -13.28 69.59 49.32
N ALA A 196 -12.51 68.72 49.95
CA ALA A 196 -12.27 68.73 51.37
C ALA A 196 -11.54 70.04 51.87
N ARG A 197 -10.51 70.46 51.09
CA ARG A 197 -9.78 71.73 51.34
C ARG A 197 -10.65 72.98 51.10
N ALA A 198 -11.52 72.96 50.10
CA ALA A 198 -12.45 74.09 49.88
C ALA A 198 -13.54 74.24 50.90
N LYS A 199 -13.81 73.21 51.73
CA LYS A 199 -14.76 73.28 52.84
C LYS A 199 -14.16 73.77 54.20
N THR A 200 -12.82 73.80 54.30
CA THR A 200 -12.08 74.19 55.51
C THR A 200 -11.44 75.59 55.37
N SER A 201 -11.64 76.26 54.30
CA SER A 201 -11.30 77.69 54.11
C SER A 201 -12.59 78.54 54.04
#